data_44c1c03cea49ff8925f138ad0e3949e2
#
_entry.id   44c1c03cea49ff8925f138ad0e3949e2
#
_cell.length_a   1.000
_cell.length_b   1.000
_cell.length_c   1.000
_cell.angle_alpha   90.00
_cell.angle_beta   90.00
_cell.angle_gamma   90.00
#
_symmetry.space_group_name_H-M   'P 1'
#
loop_
_entity.id
_entity.type
_entity.pdbx_description
1 polymer ?
#
loop_
_entity_poly.entity_id
_entity_poly.type
_entity_poly.pdbx_seq_one_letter_code
_entity_poly.pdbx_strand_id
1 'polypeptide(L)'
;MGKKSGTVIFFEALIAFALAFLLSFYDVFYSFDSLLRDKAYQQPRGINNKIKIIAIDDKTLQEIGPFGTWSRSVYADVIEKLGDHPAVIAMDIMVFGDMDSEGDEALKAACEKSGKVISGSYINYTTAYKTDEKGKPYIDHFNIDSIEQPIIADCTDTGFVNASSDEDGIVRSAILSEDFEGQTYKSFAATIYSKYCEFLGISENIPALDSNSRMWINYAGRPFDYEHISLSSVLDGTADPRIFSDCIVLIGAYASGLQDQFSVPNSADQMYGVEIHANIVQGLLDGKCPVPAPRALSALSAAVIACCAYIVSRKMKLKFSTPIVIVTAAGCVGGCIALNSAGTAFPILYAPLCSVAYYLLNLIRKYAEQAAEKRKITAAFKKYVAPQVVEEIAKSGNYHIKLGGENRNIAVLFVDIRGFTPMSESLEPEQVVDILNSYLNLTTNSIFANGGTLDKFIGDATMAVFNAPFDLDDYVYRAVKTAWAIVSGGNAIESKFMERYGKSVSFGVGVNCGPAVVGNIGCDFRMDYTAIGDTVNTAARLESNAKRGQVLISEAVYEQVKDRITVEPIGEIPLKGKSKGVFVYSLTGLNEEKAEEAKELVQ
;
A
#
# COMPACT_ATOMS: atom_id res chain seq x y z
N MET A 1 -9.77 23.45 19.36
CA MET A 1 -9.47 22.23 18.58
C MET A 1 -8.03 21.68 18.75
N GLY A 2 -7.04 22.46 19.17
CA GLY A 2 -5.61 22.03 19.18
C GLY A 2 -5.20 20.92 20.15
N LYS A 3 -5.74 20.85 21.37
CA LYS A 3 -5.30 19.85 22.37
C LYS A 3 -5.77 18.41 22.07
N LYS A 4 -6.99 18.21 21.59
CA LYS A 4 -7.50 16.87 21.22
C LYS A 4 -6.75 16.26 20.03
N SER A 5 -6.27 17.09 19.11
CA SER A 5 -5.49 16.63 17.94
C SER A 5 -4.11 16.08 18.32
N GLY A 6 -3.42 16.69 19.30
CA GLY A 6 -2.09 16.24 19.74
C GLY A 6 -2.10 14.87 20.42
N THR A 7 -3.08 14.61 21.26
CA THR A 7 -3.24 13.34 21.97
C THR A 7 -3.54 12.19 21.00
N VAL A 8 -4.39 12.43 20.00
CA VAL A 8 -4.71 11.43 18.97
C VAL A 8 -3.46 11.08 18.15
N ILE A 9 -2.70 12.10 17.69
CA ILE A 9 -1.45 11.87 16.94
C ILE A 9 -0.44 11.08 17.78
N PHE A 10 -0.36 11.34 19.07
CA PHE A 10 0.53 10.60 19.98
C PHE A 10 0.18 9.11 20.04
N PHE A 11 -1.11 8.78 20.25
CA PHE A 11 -1.55 7.37 20.27
C PHE A 11 -1.37 6.68 18.91
N GLU A 12 -1.68 7.37 17.81
CA GLU A 12 -1.47 6.84 16.47
C GLU A 12 0.04 6.59 16.20
N ALA A 13 0.92 7.48 16.65
CA ALA A 13 2.37 7.33 16.54
C ALA A 13 2.89 6.18 17.38
N LEU A 14 2.32 5.96 18.59
CA LEU A 14 2.66 4.83 19.44
C LEU A 14 2.27 3.49 18.79
N ILE A 15 1.10 3.43 18.19
CA ILE A 15 0.65 2.24 17.43
C ILE A 15 1.57 1.99 16.25
N ALA A 16 1.93 3.05 15.50
CA ALA A 16 2.85 2.94 14.36
C ALA A 16 4.24 2.45 14.80
N PHE A 17 4.74 2.96 15.93
CA PHE A 17 5.99 2.50 16.54
C PHE A 17 5.92 1.01 16.91
N ALA A 18 4.88 0.60 17.64
CA ALA A 18 4.71 -0.78 18.09
C ALA A 18 4.60 -1.75 16.90
N LEU A 19 3.84 -1.39 15.87
CA LEU A 19 3.68 -2.21 14.68
C LEU A 19 4.99 -2.36 13.90
N ALA A 20 5.73 -1.27 13.68
CA ALA A 20 7.03 -1.33 13.00
C ALA A 20 8.07 -2.13 13.82
N PHE A 21 8.05 -1.97 15.15
CA PHE A 21 8.90 -2.75 16.05
C PHE A 21 8.62 -4.25 15.94
N LEU A 22 7.34 -4.66 16.05
CA LEU A 22 6.95 -6.06 15.97
C LEU A 22 7.27 -6.67 14.60
N LEU A 23 6.98 -5.97 13.50
CA LEU A 23 7.28 -6.45 12.15
C LEU A 23 8.79 -6.71 11.97
N SER A 24 9.64 -5.82 12.49
CA SER A 24 11.09 -5.96 12.38
C SER A 24 11.66 -6.96 13.38
N PHE A 25 11.12 -7.03 14.61
CA PHE A 25 11.61 -7.92 15.67
C PHE A 25 11.34 -9.40 15.36
N TYR A 26 10.16 -9.69 14.80
CA TYR A 26 9.78 -11.04 14.36
C TYR A 26 10.21 -11.37 12.93
N ASP A 27 10.89 -10.44 12.28
CA ASP A 27 11.44 -10.58 10.92
C ASP A 27 10.41 -11.13 9.90
N VAL A 28 9.19 -10.55 9.91
CA VAL A 28 8.02 -11.06 9.16
C VAL A 28 8.27 -11.17 7.65
N PHE A 29 9.17 -10.37 7.11
CA PHE A 29 9.55 -10.37 5.69
C PHE A 29 10.99 -10.86 5.48
N TYR A 30 11.42 -11.86 6.26
CA TYR A 30 12.79 -12.38 6.28
C TYR A 30 13.36 -12.62 4.87
N SER A 31 12.68 -13.39 4.03
CA SER A 31 13.15 -13.73 2.69
C SER A 31 13.37 -12.50 1.79
N PHE A 32 12.49 -11.49 1.90
CA PHE A 32 12.67 -10.24 1.14
C PHE A 32 13.82 -9.39 1.67
N ASP A 33 13.95 -9.27 2.98
CA ASP A 33 15.04 -8.51 3.59
C ASP A 33 16.38 -9.18 3.31
N SER A 34 16.45 -10.51 3.43
CA SER A 34 17.64 -11.30 3.13
C SER A 34 18.07 -11.16 1.67
N LEU A 35 17.12 -11.19 0.73
CA LEU A 35 17.42 -10.94 -0.69
C LEU A 35 18.02 -9.54 -0.94
N LEU A 36 17.50 -8.52 -0.26
CA LEU A 36 18.05 -7.16 -0.37
C LEU A 36 19.45 -7.06 0.27
N ARG A 37 19.64 -7.71 1.41
CA ARG A 37 20.95 -7.79 2.08
C ARG A 37 21.98 -8.49 1.19
N ASP A 38 21.62 -9.65 0.63
CA ASP A 38 22.50 -10.40 -0.27
C ASP A 38 22.99 -9.53 -1.43
N LYS A 39 22.07 -8.84 -2.11
CA LYS A 39 22.43 -7.93 -3.21
C LYS A 39 23.30 -6.75 -2.78
N ALA A 40 23.12 -6.27 -1.56
CA ALA A 40 23.90 -5.15 -1.04
C ALA A 40 25.28 -5.58 -0.51
N TYR A 41 25.40 -6.80 -0.01
CA TYR A 41 26.51 -7.23 0.84
C TYR A 41 27.40 -8.29 0.20
N GLN A 42 26.83 -9.19 -0.56
CA GLN A 42 27.55 -10.31 -1.17
C GLN A 42 28.09 -9.88 -2.54
N GLN A 43 29.23 -9.20 -2.54
CA GLN A 43 29.91 -8.82 -3.79
C GLN A 43 31.21 -9.62 -3.91
N PRO A 44 31.51 -10.21 -5.07
CA PRO A 44 32.77 -10.93 -5.30
C PRO A 44 33.98 -10.03 -4.95
N ARG A 45 34.88 -10.52 -4.09
CA ARG A 45 36.02 -9.77 -3.59
C ARG A 45 37.36 -10.23 -4.14
N GLY A 46 37.31 -11.32 -4.89
CA GLY A 46 38.49 -12.01 -5.41
C GLY A 46 38.88 -13.22 -4.55
N ILE A 47 39.34 -14.23 -5.21
CA ILE A 47 39.72 -15.52 -4.64
C ILE A 47 41.15 -15.48 -4.13
N ASN A 48 41.36 -16.09 -2.97
CA ASN A 48 42.70 -16.27 -2.42
C ASN A 48 43.43 -17.41 -3.16
N ASN A 49 44.52 -17.07 -3.83
CA ASN A 49 45.34 -18.03 -4.61
C ASN A 49 45.95 -19.18 -3.77
N LYS A 50 45.96 -19.05 -2.43
CA LYS A 50 46.42 -20.10 -1.52
C LYS A 50 45.31 -21.14 -1.20
N ILE A 51 44.11 -20.96 -1.71
CA ILE A 51 43.03 -21.94 -1.58
C ILE A 51 42.80 -22.58 -2.95
N LYS A 52 43.00 -23.89 -3.04
CA LYS A 52 42.84 -24.64 -4.28
C LYS A 52 41.96 -25.89 -4.04
N ILE A 53 41.22 -26.27 -5.07
CA ILE A 53 40.31 -27.42 -5.01
C ILE A 53 40.85 -28.54 -5.91
N ILE A 54 40.97 -29.74 -5.37
CA ILE A 54 41.09 -30.97 -6.17
C ILE A 54 39.67 -31.50 -6.35
N ALA A 55 39.19 -31.39 -7.56
CA ALA A 55 37.82 -31.62 -7.93
C ALA A 55 37.57 -33.11 -8.27
N ILE A 56 36.61 -33.74 -7.59
CA ILE A 56 36.00 -34.99 -8.04
C ILE A 56 34.95 -34.60 -9.08
N ASP A 57 35.42 -34.33 -10.29
CA ASP A 57 34.64 -33.81 -11.41
C ASP A 57 34.20 -34.96 -12.37
N ASP A 58 33.45 -34.59 -13.40
CA ASP A 58 32.96 -35.54 -14.40
C ASP A 58 34.10 -36.23 -15.13
N LYS A 59 35.25 -35.58 -15.34
CA LYS A 59 36.44 -36.20 -15.92
C LYS A 59 36.97 -37.32 -15.03
N THR A 60 37.09 -37.03 -13.73
CA THR A 60 37.54 -38.04 -12.74
C THR A 60 36.60 -39.22 -12.69
N LEU A 61 35.27 -38.98 -12.72
CA LEU A 61 34.27 -40.08 -12.72
C LEU A 61 34.32 -40.93 -13.99
N GLN A 62 34.65 -40.34 -15.14
CA GLN A 62 34.81 -41.09 -16.40
C GLN A 62 36.08 -41.94 -16.42
N GLU A 63 37.20 -41.46 -15.84
CA GLU A 63 38.48 -42.13 -15.87
C GLU A 63 38.62 -43.20 -14.79
N ILE A 64 38.05 -42.98 -13.59
CA ILE A 64 38.18 -43.93 -12.45
C ILE A 64 36.94 -44.80 -12.29
N GLY A 65 35.76 -44.30 -12.71
CA GLY A 65 34.47 -45.01 -12.53
C GLY A 65 33.59 -44.34 -11.50
N PRO A 66 32.40 -44.96 -11.19
CA PRO A 66 31.43 -44.39 -10.26
C PRO A 66 32.02 -44.19 -8.85
N PHE A 67 31.81 -43.00 -8.26
CA PHE A 67 32.36 -42.56 -6.98
C PHE A 67 32.22 -43.59 -5.85
N GLY A 68 31.04 -44.20 -5.70
CA GLY A 68 30.77 -45.19 -4.64
C GLY A 68 31.47 -46.55 -4.78
N THR A 69 32.23 -46.75 -5.85
CA THR A 69 32.95 -48.02 -6.11
C THR A 69 34.46 -47.91 -5.95
N TRP A 70 34.96 -46.73 -5.61
CA TRP A 70 36.40 -46.52 -5.51
C TRP A 70 36.98 -47.14 -4.25
N SER A 71 38.14 -47.82 -4.40
CA SER A 71 38.99 -48.16 -3.26
C SER A 71 39.51 -46.86 -2.62
N ARG A 72 39.63 -46.84 -1.32
CA ARG A 72 40.20 -45.70 -0.59
C ARG A 72 41.68 -45.48 -0.86
N SER A 73 42.36 -46.46 -1.48
CA SER A 73 43.71 -46.28 -2.01
C SER A 73 43.82 -45.13 -3.00
N VAL A 74 42.75 -44.81 -3.74
CA VAL A 74 42.71 -43.64 -4.64
C VAL A 74 43.05 -42.35 -3.90
N TYR A 75 42.53 -42.14 -2.70
CA TYR A 75 42.84 -40.97 -1.89
C TYR A 75 44.24 -41.04 -1.29
N ALA A 76 44.71 -42.24 -0.93
CA ALA A 76 46.11 -42.45 -0.51
C ALA A 76 47.09 -41.99 -1.61
N ASP A 77 46.84 -42.42 -2.85
CA ASP A 77 47.67 -42.07 -4.00
C ASP A 77 47.67 -40.56 -4.27
N VAL A 78 46.51 -39.88 -4.13
CA VAL A 78 46.47 -38.42 -4.25
C VAL A 78 47.31 -37.74 -3.18
N ILE A 79 47.18 -38.15 -1.90
CA ILE A 79 47.97 -37.60 -0.80
C ILE A 79 49.45 -37.83 -1.05
N GLU A 80 49.87 -39.01 -1.49
CA GLU A 80 51.27 -39.30 -1.81
C GLU A 80 51.81 -38.49 -2.98
N LYS A 81 51.00 -38.26 -4.03
CA LYS A 81 51.38 -37.43 -5.19
C LYS A 81 51.53 -35.94 -4.82
N LEU A 82 50.71 -35.44 -3.89
CA LEU A 82 50.84 -34.08 -3.37
C LEU A 82 52.12 -33.91 -2.54
N GLY A 83 52.56 -34.95 -1.85
CA GLY A 83 53.79 -34.95 -1.04
C GLY A 83 53.80 -33.84 -0.01
N ASP A 84 54.96 -33.19 0.15
CA ASP A 84 55.15 -32.13 1.14
C ASP A 84 54.75 -30.71 0.66
N HIS A 85 54.21 -30.58 -0.57
CA HIS A 85 53.91 -29.29 -1.16
C HIS A 85 52.77 -28.52 -0.44
N PRO A 86 51.59 -29.13 -0.15
CA PRO A 86 50.53 -28.40 0.54
C PRO A 86 50.87 -28.04 1.98
N ALA A 87 50.37 -26.88 2.43
CA ALA A 87 50.33 -26.56 3.86
C ALA A 87 49.29 -27.39 4.61
N VAL A 88 48.12 -27.58 4.00
CA VAL A 88 46.99 -28.35 4.54
C VAL A 88 46.36 -29.16 3.41
N ILE A 89 45.93 -30.38 3.67
CA ILE A 89 45.13 -31.24 2.78
C ILE A 89 43.80 -31.49 3.52
N ALA A 90 42.70 -30.98 2.99
CA ALA A 90 41.39 -31.10 3.59
C ALA A 90 40.48 -31.99 2.73
N MET A 91 40.10 -33.16 3.24
CA MET A 91 39.25 -34.10 2.55
C MET A 91 37.80 -33.91 2.94
N ASP A 92 37.02 -33.25 2.06
CA ASP A 92 35.58 -33.10 2.16
C ASP A 92 34.89 -34.35 1.57
N ILE A 93 35.24 -35.50 2.16
CA ILE A 93 34.79 -36.83 1.76
C ILE A 93 34.51 -37.62 3.02
N MET A 94 33.32 -38.22 3.09
CA MET A 94 32.92 -39.03 4.23
C MET A 94 33.48 -40.47 4.11
N VAL A 95 34.55 -40.71 4.82
CA VAL A 95 35.19 -42.07 4.88
C VAL A 95 34.77 -42.81 6.13
N PHE A 96 33.47 -43.17 6.19
CA PHE A 96 32.87 -43.89 7.32
C PHE A 96 32.82 -45.41 7.08
N GLY A 97 32.87 -46.18 8.18
CA GLY A 97 32.83 -47.63 8.16
C GLY A 97 33.94 -48.29 7.35
N ASP A 98 34.15 -49.56 7.57
CA ASP A 98 35.13 -50.37 6.81
C ASP A 98 34.59 -50.66 5.41
N MET A 99 35.41 -50.45 4.39
CA MET A 99 35.03 -50.67 2.99
C MET A 99 35.91 -51.76 2.33
N ASP A 100 37.20 -51.49 2.27
CA ASP A 100 38.20 -52.49 1.87
C ASP A 100 39.46 -52.33 2.76
N SER A 101 39.87 -53.41 3.41
CA SER A 101 40.96 -53.35 4.41
C SER A 101 42.29 -52.87 3.83
N GLU A 102 42.60 -53.20 2.58
CA GLU A 102 43.86 -52.79 1.93
C GLU A 102 43.85 -51.27 1.60
N GLY A 103 42.73 -50.78 1.06
CA GLY A 103 42.57 -49.34 0.79
C GLY A 103 42.47 -48.50 2.05
N ASP A 104 41.81 -48.99 3.10
CA ASP A 104 41.72 -48.33 4.39
C ASP A 104 43.07 -48.20 5.07
N GLU A 105 43.89 -49.29 5.06
CA GLU A 105 45.26 -49.26 5.59
C GLU A 105 46.18 -48.35 4.78
N ALA A 106 46.08 -48.37 3.45
CA ALA A 106 46.84 -47.49 2.58
C ALA A 106 46.54 -46.02 2.85
N LEU A 107 45.25 -45.68 3.02
CA LEU A 107 44.81 -44.31 3.34
C LEU A 107 45.32 -43.86 4.72
N LYS A 108 45.23 -44.69 5.74
CA LYS A 108 45.78 -44.41 7.06
C LYS A 108 47.26 -44.14 7.01
N ALA A 109 48.03 -45.01 6.35
CA ALA A 109 49.47 -44.85 6.21
C ALA A 109 49.86 -43.54 5.48
N ALA A 110 49.15 -43.19 4.41
CA ALA A 110 49.36 -41.93 3.69
C ALA A 110 49.05 -40.70 4.56
N CYS A 111 47.98 -40.73 5.35
CA CYS A 111 47.62 -39.67 6.29
C CYS A 111 48.65 -39.51 7.39
N GLU A 112 49.10 -40.58 8.04
CA GLU A 112 50.14 -40.57 9.06
C GLU A 112 51.45 -40.01 8.53
N LYS A 113 51.86 -40.45 7.35
CA LYS A 113 53.07 -39.96 6.68
C LYS A 113 52.99 -38.46 6.36
N SER A 114 51.84 -37.99 5.90
CA SER A 114 51.64 -36.58 5.55
C SER A 114 51.60 -35.69 6.79
N GLY A 115 50.85 -36.04 7.84
CA GLY A 115 50.61 -35.26 9.04
C GLY A 115 49.85 -33.93 8.81
N LYS A 116 49.38 -33.71 7.57
CA LYS A 116 48.76 -32.44 7.14
C LYS A 116 47.27 -32.62 6.74
N VAL A 117 46.77 -33.84 6.89
CA VAL A 117 45.44 -34.22 6.44
C VAL A 117 44.40 -33.85 7.52
N ILE A 118 43.30 -33.26 7.05
CA ILE A 118 42.07 -33.03 7.82
C ILE A 118 40.96 -33.79 7.15
N SER A 119 40.18 -34.52 7.93
CA SER A 119 39.07 -35.35 7.42
C SER A 119 37.71 -34.86 7.93
N GLY A 120 36.69 -35.06 7.11
CA GLY A 120 35.31 -34.68 7.43
C GLY A 120 34.67 -35.65 8.44
N SER A 121 34.08 -35.10 9.51
CA SER A 121 33.16 -35.80 10.42
C SER A 121 31.74 -35.28 10.17
N TYR A 122 30.73 -35.99 10.69
CA TYR A 122 29.32 -35.59 10.46
C TYR A 122 28.54 -35.61 11.77
N ILE A 123 27.80 -34.51 12.03
CA ILE A 123 26.91 -34.39 13.18
C ILE A 123 25.53 -34.88 12.78
N ASN A 124 25.03 -35.91 13.44
CA ASN A 124 23.65 -36.36 13.33
C ASN A 124 22.77 -35.58 14.30
N TYR A 125 21.80 -34.84 13.78
CA TYR A 125 20.83 -34.11 14.59
C TYR A 125 19.53 -34.91 14.73
N THR A 126 18.91 -34.83 15.89
CA THR A 126 17.60 -35.43 16.16
C THR A 126 16.69 -34.40 16.82
N THR A 127 15.40 -34.68 16.79
CA THR A 127 14.41 -33.86 17.48
C THR A 127 14.23 -34.37 18.90
N ALA A 128 14.54 -33.53 19.90
CA ALA A 128 14.39 -33.86 21.31
C ALA A 128 13.37 -32.96 22.02
N TYR A 129 12.68 -33.53 23.03
CA TYR A 129 11.86 -32.75 23.93
C TYR A 129 12.73 -32.31 25.12
N LYS A 130 12.92 -31.01 25.25
CA LYS A 130 13.69 -30.38 26.32
C LYS A 130 12.83 -29.47 27.19
N THR A 131 13.35 -29.10 28.33
CA THR A 131 12.70 -28.19 29.28
C THR A 131 13.63 -27.01 29.52
N ASP A 132 13.10 -25.79 29.37
CA ASP A 132 13.85 -24.56 29.63
C ASP A 132 14.15 -24.38 31.13
N GLU A 133 14.97 -23.39 31.46
CA GLU A 133 15.33 -23.06 32.86
C GLU A 133 14.12 -22.73 33.76
N LYS A 134 12.97 -22.41 33.18
CA LYS A 134 11.70 -22.12 33.85
C LYS A 134 10.78 -23.33 33.96
N GLY A 135 11.24 -24.51 33.52
CA GLY A 135 10.47 -25.74 33.52
C GLY A 135 9.44 -25.88 32.40
N LYS A 136 9.50 -25.03 31.37
CA LYS A 136 8.57 -25.08 30.23
C LYS A 136 9.11 -26.03 29.15
N PRO A 137 8.32 -27.03 28.69
CA PRO A 137 8.74 -27.94 27.66
C PRO A 137 8.82 -27.22 26.28
N TYR A 138 9.84 -27.55 25.50
CA TYR A 138 9.99 -27.12 24.11
C TYR A 138 10.58 -28.25 23.27
N ILE A 139 10.45 -28.16 21.94
CA ILE A 139 11.01 -29.10 21.00
C ILE A 139 12.31 -28.49 20.45
N ASP A 140 13.40 -29.22 20.66
CA ASP A 140 14.70 -28.89 20.07
C ASP A 140 14.91 -29.76 18.82
N HIS A 141 14.93 -29.12 17.66
CA HIS A 141 15.13 -29.78 16.37
C HIS A 141 16.60 -29.97 16.01
N PHE A 142 17.51 -29.39 16.78
CA PHE A 142 18.96 -29.40 16.56
C PHE A 142 19.71 -30.07 17.71
N ASN A 143 19.06 -31.01 18.39
CA ASN A 143 19.74 -31.79 19.42
C ASN A 143 20.73 -32.74 18.76
N ILE A 144 22.01 -32.68 19.16
CA ILE A 144 23.04 -33.62 18.66
C ILE A 144 22.77 -35.00 19.23
N ASP A 145 22.64 -35.98 18.36
CA ASP A 145 22.46 -37.39 18.70
C ASP A 145 23.79 -38.09 18.76
N SER A 146 24.62 -37.89 17.74
CA SER A 146 25.93 -38.49 17.62
C SER A 146 26.84 -37.70 16.67
N ILE A 147 28.13 -37.90 16.80
CA ILE A 147 29.12 -37.35 15.86
C ILE A 147 29.84 -38.54 15.24
N GLU A 148 29.60 -38.75 13.97
CA GLU A 148 30.18 -39.81 13.20
C GLU A 148 31.60 -39.43 12.76
N GLN A 149 32.58 -40.22 13.20
CA GLN A 149 33.99 -39.98 12.92
C GLN A 149 34.47 -40.80 11.75
N PRO A 150 35.36 -40.26 10.89
CA PRO A 150 35.96 -41.02 9.81
C PRO A 150 36.90 -42.11 10.37
N ILE A 151 37.11 -43.19 9.61
CA ILE A 151 38.01 -44.31 10.00
C ILE A 151 39.48 -43.88 10.18
N ILE A 152 39.83 -42.72 9.65
CA ILE A 152 41.16 -42.12 9.75
C ILE A 152 41.26 -41.06 10.87
N ALA A 153 40.27 -40.99 11.77
CA ALA A 153 40.24 -39.99 12.85
C ALA A 153 41.44 -40.10 13.81
N ASP A 154 41.98 -41.30 13.97
CA ASP A 154 43.14 -41.53 14.85
C ASP A 154 44.45 -40.94 14.31
N CYS A 155 44.52 -40.68 12.99
CA CYS A 155 45.73 -40.19 12.33
C CYS A 155 45.57 -38.86 11.59
N THR A 156 44.39 -38.22 11.72
CA THR A 156 44.07 -36.92 11.11
C THR A 156 43.42 -35.98 12.10
N ASP A 157 43.51 -34.69 11.87
CA ASP A 157 42.58 -33.75 12.52
C ASP A 157 41.19 -33.93 11.89
N THR A 158 40.14 -33.79 12.69
CA THR A 158 38.75 -33.92 12.19
C THR A 158 37.96 -32.62 12.37
N GLY A 159 36.96 -32.42 11.48
CA GLY A 159 36.00 -31.35 11.61
C GLY A 159 34.68 -31.67 10.92
N PHE A 160 33.55 -31.23 11.52
CA PHE A 160 32.24 -31.53 10.95
C PHE A 160 31.96 -30.73 9.69
N VAL A 161 31.41 -31.40 8.67
CA VAL A 161 31.14 -30.80 7.34
C VAL A 161 29.70 -30.27 7.19
N ASN A 162 28.86 -30.38 8.22
CA ASN A 162 27.46 -30.01 8.15
C ASN A 162 27.25 -28.58 7.64
N ALA A 163 26.56 -28.44 6.53
CA ALA A 163 26.07 -27.14 6.05
C ALA A 163 24.69 -26.84 6.62
N SER A 164 24.44 -25.61 6.99
CA SER A 164 23.15 -25.15 7.51
C SER A 164 22.58 -24.09 6.58
N SER A 165 21.41 -24.34 5.99
CA SER A 165 20.68 -23.35 5.23
C SER A 165 19.70 -22.57 6.12
N ASP A 166 19.43 -21.34 5.75
CA ASP A 166 18.38 -20.52 6.34
C ASP A 166 16.98 -21.01 5.93
N GLU A 167 15.92 -20.38 6.46
CA GLU A 167 14.52 -20.76 6.18
C GLU A 167 14.14 -20.71 4.68
N ASP A 168 14.86 -19.93 3.89
CA ASP A 168 14.67 -19.81 2.43
C ASP A 168 15.55 -20.78 1.61
N GLY A 169 16.28 -21.69 2.29
CA GLY A 169 17.14 -22.70 1.65
C GLY A 169 18.51 -22.19 1.21
N ILE A 170 18.88 -20.95 1.55
CA ILE A 170 20.17 -20.36 1.16
C ILE A 170 21.18 -20.47 2.30
N VAL A 171 22.40 -20.89 2.00
CA VAL A 171 23.50 -20.99 2.98
C VAL A 171 24.16 -19.62 3.14
N ARG A 172 23.90 -18.96 4.30
CA ARG A 172 24.47 -17.64 4.63
C ARG A 172 25.38 -17.65 5.83
N SER A 173 25.29 -18.68 6.66
CA SER A 173 26.05 -18.78 7.91
C SER A 173 26.61 -20.17 8.11
N ALA A 174 27.68 -20.25 8.86
CA ALA A 174 28.33 -21.49 9.25
C ALA A 174 28.50 -21.58 10.76
N ILE A 175 28.30 -22.74 11.30
CA ILE A 175 28.64 -23.07 12.70
C ILE A 175 30.14 -23.39 12.72
N LEU A 176 30.91 -22.74 13.57
CA LEU A 176 32.36 -22.97 13.64
C LEU A 176 32.74 -24.03 14.68
N SER A 177 31.93 -24.22 15.71
CA SER A 177 32.11 -25.26 16.72
C SER A 177 30.79 -25.63 17.37
N GLU A 178 30.70 -26.87 17.83
CA GLU A 178 29.58 -27.43 18.58
C GLU A 178 30.09 -28.17 19.82
N ASP A 179 29.35 -28.07 20.92
CA ASP A 179 29.66 -28.77 22.16
C ASP A 179 28.80 -30.03 22.29
N PHE A 180 29.43 -31.17 22.42
CA PHE A 180 28.77 -32.45 22.61
C PHE A 180 29.49 -33.29 23.67
N GLU A 181 28.76 -33.83 24.65
CA GLU A 181 29.28 -34.64 25.76
C GLU A 181 30.46 -33.99 26.55
N GLY A 182 30.48 -32.64 26.60
CA GLY A 182 31.53 -31.90 27.32
C GLY A 182 32.83 -31.73 26.53
N GLN A 183 32.84 -32.05 25.23
CA GLN A 183 33.93 -31.83 24.28
C GLN A 183 33.45 -30.85 23.20
N THR A 184 34.33 -29.90 22.82
CA THR A 184 34.09 -28.98 21.72
C THR A 184 34.62 -29.56 20.40
N TYR A 185 33.75 -29.69 19.41
CA TYR A 185 34.09 -30.12 18.06
C TYR A 185 34.11 -28.94 17.13
N LYS A 186 35.21 -28.75 16.40
CA LYS A 186 35.34 -27.69 15.39
C LYS A 186 34.69 -28.12 14.08
N SER A 187 34.19 -27.14 13.31
CA SER A 187 33.79 -27.40 11.92
C SER A 187 35.00 -27.68 11.03
N PHE A 188 34.76 -28.31 9.91
CA PHE A 188 35.81 -28.62 8.94
C PHE A 188 36.59 -27.39 8.51
N ALA A 189 35.89 -26.28 8.15
CA ALA A 189 36.54 -25.05 7.77
C ALA A 189 37.31 -24.38 8.94
N ALA A 190 36.81 -24.47 10.18
CA ALA A 190 37.52 -23.96 11.34
C ALA A 190 38.79 -24.77 11.65
N THR A 191 38.75 -26.10 11.49
CA THR A 191 39.91 -26.97 11.65
C THR A 191 40.95 -26.67 10.58
N ILE A 192 40.57 -26.48 9.31
CA ILE A 192 41.46 -26.08 8.20
C ILE A 192 42.14 -24.75 8.53
N TYR A 193 41.36 -23.76 8.99
CA TYR A 193 41.88 -22.44 9.37
C TYR A 193 42.89 -22.55 10.53
N SER A 194 42.59 -23.33 11.55
CA SER A 194 43.51 -23.57 12.68
C SER A 194 44.82 -24.17 12.23
N LYS A 195 44.77 -25.25 11.42
CA LYS A 195 45.98 -25.93 10.90
C LYS A 195 46.80 -25.04 10.00
N TYR A 196 46.16 -24.19 9.19
CA TYR A 196 46.88 -23.26 8.33
C TYR A 196 47.52 -22.11 9.14
N CYS A 197 46.87 -21.62 10.22
CA CYS A 197 47.49 -20.67 11.13
C CYS A 197 48.71 -21.25 11.85
N GLU A 198 48.65 -22.52 12.26
CA GLU A 198 49.78 -23.26 12.83
C GLU A 198 50.97 -23.33 11.83
N PHE A 199 50.67 -23.68 10.55
CA PHE A 199 51.68 -23.69 9.50
C PHE A 199 52.35 -22.30 9.30
N LEU A 200 51.54 -21.22 9.36
CA LEU A 200 52.06 -19.86 9.20
C LEU A 200 52.70 -19.33 10.49
N GLY A 201 52.57 -19.98 11.63
CA GLY A 201 53.06 -19.51 12.94
C GLY A 201 52.32 -18.28 13.46
N ILE A 202 51.04 -18.13 13.11
CA ILE A 202 50.15 -17.02 13.55
C ILE A 202 49.05 -17.49 14.47
N SER A 203 48.57 -16.57 15.32
CA SER A 203 47.45 -16.86 16.21
C SER A 203 46.13 -16.87 15.43
N GLU A 204 45.22 -17.80 15.76
CA GLU A 204 43.85 -17.80 15.25
C GLU A 204 43.14 -16.49 15.65
N ASN A 205 42.43 -15.90 14.70
CA ASN A 205 41.56 -14.75 14.94
C ASN A 205 40.14 -15.06 14.46
N ILE A 206 39.35 -15.61 15.35
CA ILE A 206 37.94 -15.95 15.03
C ILE A 206 37.10 -14.68 15.02
N PRO A 207 36.34 -14.40 13.94
CA PRO A 207 35.49 -13.21 13.87
C PRO A 207 34.37 -13.29 14.93
N ALA A 208 33.74 -12.14 15.21
CA ALA A 208 32.60 -12.10 16.09
C ALA A 208 31.45 -12.96 15.51
N LEU A 209 30.87 -13.81 16.36
CA LEU A 209 29.75 -14.67 16.01
C LEU A 209 28.41 -13.97 16.31
N ASP A 210 27.36 -14.45 15.69
CA ASP A 210 26.00 -13.98 16.00
C ASP A 210 25.49 -14.54 17.35
N SER A 211 24.25 -14.22 17.74
CA SER A 211 23.61 -14.69 18.98
C SER A 211 23.44 -16.22 19.03
N ASN A 212 23.59 -16.90 17.91
CA ASN A 212 23.44 -18.35 17.78
C ASN A 212 24.82 -19.04 17.54
N SER A 213 25.90 -18.35 17.90
CA SER A 213 27.29 -18.85 17.70
C SER A 213 27.64 -19.16 16.25
N ARG A 214 27.00 -18.49 15.27
CA ARG A 214 27.25 -18.68 13.83
C ARG A 214 28.08 -17.55 13.27
N MET A 215 28.98 -17.89 12.37
CA MET A 215 29.71 -16.95 11.52
C MET A 215 28.91 -16.68 10.25
N TRP A 216 28.70 -15.42 9.89
CA TRP A 216 28.13 -15.08 8.60
C TRP A 216 29.19 -15.20 7.51
N ILE A 217 28.86 -15.97 6.45
CA ILE A 217 29.76 -16.18 5.32
C ILE A 217 29.73 -14.94 4.43
N ASN A 218 30.89 -14.35 4.18
CA ASN A 218 31.06 -13.31 3.22
C ASN A 218 31.70 -13.91 1.96
N TYR A 219 30.86 -14.35 1.02
CA TYR A 219 31.29 -15.06 -0.16
C TYR A 219 32.28 -14.23 -0.98
N ALA A 220 33.49 -14.75 -1.20
CA ALA A 220 34.57 -14.10 -1.92
C ALA A 220 34.45 -14.27 -3.43
N GLY A 221 33.91 -15.41 -3.88
CA GLY A 221 33.67 -15.78 -5.26
C GLY A 221 32.26 -16.29 -5.54
N ARG A 222 31.94 -16.43 -6.81
CA ARG A 222 30.76 -17.12 -7.31
C ARG A 222 31.04 -18.63 -7.42
N PRO A 223 30.04 -19.48 -7.63
CA PRO A 223 30.27 -20.88 -7.99
C PRO A 223 31.27 -20.99 -9.15
N PHE A 224 32.22 -21.89 -9.01
CA PHE A 224 33.30 -22.16 -9.97
C PHE A 224 34.42 -21.13 -10.06
N ASP A 225 34.44 -20.13 -9.22
CA ASP A 225 35.53 -19.10 -9.24
C ASP A 225 36.82 -19.61 -8.61
N TYR A 226 36.78 -20.57 -7.67
CA TYR A 226 37.99 -21.16 -7.09
C TYR A 226 38.75 -21.96 -8.13
N GLU A 227 40.11 -21.82 -8.12
CA GLU A 227 40.96 -22.64 -8.97
C GLU A 227 40.83 -24.10 -8.59
N HIS A 228 40.33 -24.91 -9.54
CA HIS A 228 40.12 -26.32 -9.34
C HIS A 228 40.87 -27.16 -10.36
N ILE A 229 41.39 -28.28 -9.91
CA ILE A 229 42.18 -29.26 -10.68
C ILE A 229 41.49 -30.59 -10.54
N SER A 230 41.26 -31.31 -11.67
CA SER A 230 40.69 -32.63 -11.67
C SER A 230 41.53 -33.59 -10.82
N LEU A 231 40.89 -34.37 -9.95
CA LEU A 231 41.56 -35.38 -9.14
C LEU A 231 42.30 -36.38 -10.01
N SER A 232 41.75 -36.79 -11.15
CA SER A 232 42.42 -37.68 -12.10
C SER A 232 43.70 -37.12 -12.65
N SER A 233 43.78 -35.78 -12.82
CA SER A 233 45.02 -35.11 -13.30
C SER A 233 46.14 -35.06 -12.25
N VAL A 234 45.79 -35.18 -10.97
CA VAL A 234 46.79 -35.36 -9.89
C VAL A 234 47.28 -36.81 -9.89
N LEU A 235 46.38 -37.78 -10.06
CA LEU A 235 46.71 -39.21 -10.08
C LEU A 235 47.59 -39.59 -11.26
N ASP A 236 47.32 -39.12 -12.46
CA ASP A 236 48.08 -39.43 -13.68
C ASP A 236 49.40 -38.61 -13.78
N GLY A 237 49.59 -37.63 -12.87
CA GLY A 237 50.78 -36.79 -12.81
C GLY A 237 50.86 -35.69 -13.87
N THR A 238 49.72 -35.40 -14.56
CA THR A 238 49.66 -34.24 -15.49
C THR A 238 49.58 -32.92 -14.75
N ALA A 239 49.03 -32.90 -13.52
CA ALA A 239 49.10 -31.74 -12.64
C ALA A 239 50.44 -31.69 -11.89
N ASP A 240 51.21 -30.63 -12.05
CA ASP A 240 52.45 -30.44 -11.32
C ASP A 240 52.20 -30.19 -9.82
N PRO A 241 52.64 -31.05 -8.89
CA PRO A 241 52.41 -30.88 -7.45
C PRO A 241 52.90 -29.54 -6.88
N ARG A 242 53.83 -28.87 -7.52
CA ARG A 242 54.39 -27.58 -7.10
C ARG A 242 53.36 -26.44 -7.13
N ILE A 243 52.27 -26.57 -7.89
CA ILE A 243 51.16 -25.62 -7.89
C ILE A 243 50.44 -25.53 -6.54
N PHE A 244 50.52 -26.56 -5.73
CA PHE A 244 49.95 -26.66 -4.41
C PHE A 244 50.85 -26.18 -3.27
N SER A 245 52.07 -25.66 -3.60
CA SER A 245 53.03 -25.27 -2.57
C SER A 245 52.51 -24.19 -1.63
N ASP A 246 52.56 -24.47 -0.33
CA ASP A 246 52.07 -23.61 0.76
C ASP A 246 50.57 -23.26 0.62
N CYS A 247 49.80 -24.09 -0.07
CA CYS A 247 48.35 -23.91 -0.28
C CYS A 247 47.52 -24.75 0.69
N ILE A 248 46.32 -24.27 0.94
CA ILE A 248 45.20 -25.08 1.47
C ILE A 248 44.58 -25.80 0.27
N VAL A 249 44.62 -27.11 0.29
CA VAL A 249 44.07 -27.96 -0.76
C VAL A 249 42.82 -28.67 -0.23
N LEU A 250 41.67 -28.34 -0.79
CA LEU A 250 40.42 -29.04 -0.48
C LEU A 250 40.16 -30.09 -1.53
N ILE A 251 39.82 -31.32 -1.14
CA ILE A 251 39.44 -32.42 -2.02
C ILE A 251 37.97 -32.71 -1.79
N GLY A 252 37.11 -32.56 -2.82
CA GLY A 252 35.69 -32.78 -2.63
C GLY A 252 34.90 -32.93 -3.92
N ALA A 253 33.58 -33.15 -3.75
CA ALA A 253 32.64 -33.33 -4.82
C ALA A 253 32.54 -32.08 -5.71
N TYR A 254 32.66 -32.31 -7.05
CA TYR A 254 32.58 -31.23 -8.04
C TYR A 254 31.86 -31.66 -9.33
N ALA A 255 31.02 -32.66 -9.23
CA ALA A 255 30.19 -33.16 -10.31
C ALA A 255 28.71 -33.18 -9.88
N SER A 256 27.83 -32.81 -10.79
CA SER A 256 26.39 -32.70 -10.51
C SER A 256 25.73 -33.99 -10.02
N GLY A 257 26.29 -35.15 -10.43
CA GLY A 257 25.80 -36.46 -10.01
C GLY A 257 26.07 -36.81 -8.53
N LEU A 258 26.92 -36.04 -7.83
CA LEU A 258 27.29 -36.29 -6.44
C LEU A 258 26.36 -35.58 -5.42
N GLN A 259 25.43 -34.79 -5.89
CA GLN A 259 24.36 -34.16 -5.09
C GLN A 259 24.84 -33.28 -3.89
N ASP A 260 26.07 -32.80 -3.94
CA ASP A 260 26.63 -31.91 -2.91
C ASP A 260 26.62 -30.46 -3.38
N GLN A 261 25.41 -29.95 -3.63
CA GLN A 261 25.20 -28.58 -4.14
C GLN A 261 24.20 -27.80 -3.29
N PHE A 262 24.51 -26.55 -3.01
CA PHE A 262 23.75 -25.68 -2.16
C PHE A 262 23.44 -24.35 -2.85
N SER A 263 22.29 -23.78 -2.54
CA SER A 263 21.95 -22.43 -2.94
C SER A 263 22.73 -21.41 -2.09
N VAL A 264 23.35 -20.43 -2.75
CA VAL A 264 24.17 -19.40 -2.11
C VAL A 264 23.67 -18.00 -2.47
N PRO A 265 23.98 -16.96 -1.65
CA PRO A 265 23.57 -15.59 -1.95
C PRO A 265 24.10 -15.12 -3.31
N ASN A 266 23.26 -14.32 -4.01
CA ASN A 266 23.63 -13.62 -5.26
C ASN A 266 24.07 -14.52 -6.43
N SER A 267 23.75 -15.81 -6.41
CA SER A 267 23.94 -16.71 -7.53
C SER A 267 22.65 -17.43 -7.90
N ALA A 268 22.43 -17.62 -9.19
CA ALA A 268 21.40 -18.52 -9.71
C ALA A 268 21.91 -19.97 -9.78
N ASP A 269 23.23 -20.14 -9.89
CA ASP A 269 23.90 -21.42 -9.90
C ASP A 269 24.15 -21.88 -8.47
N GLN A 270 24.03 -23.17 -8.23
CA GLN A 270 24.38 -23.78 -6.95
C GLN A 270 25.89 -23.90 -6.81
N MET A 271 26.38 -23.81 -5.58
CA MET A 271 27.78 -23.95 -5.20
C MET A 271 28.01 -25.33 -4.56
N TYR A 272 29.11 -25.98 -4.90
CA TYR A 272 29.50 -27.23 -4.25
C TYR A 272 29.89 -27.03 -2.79
N GLY A 273 29.66 -28.02 -1.93
CA GLY A 273 29.99 -28.00 -0.51
C GLY A 273 31.44 -27.63 -0.24
N VAL A 274 32.36 -28.21 -1.00
CA VAL A 274 33.80 -27.90 -0.94
C VAL A 274 34.11 -26.44 -1.20
N GLU A 275 33.41 -25.75 -2.11
CA GLU A 275 33.57 -24.31 -2.35
C GLU A 275 32.98 -23.47 -1.22
N ILE A 276 31.92 -23.95 -0.55
CA ILE A 276 31.37 -23.29 0.64
C ILE A 276 32.43 -23.31 1.75
N HIS A 277 33.04 -24.46 1.99
CA HIS A 277 34.16 -24.57 2.95
C HIS A 277 35.32 -23.67 2.57
N ALA A 278 35.68 -23.58 1.29
CA ALA A 278 36.70 -22.64 0.80
C ALA A 278 36.34 -21.18 1.11
N ASN A 279 35.07 -20.76 0.92
CA ASN A 279 34.60 -19.42 1.26
C ASN A 279 34.63 -19.15 2.76
N ILE A 280 34.28 -20.12 3.61
CA ILE A 280 34.36 -20.00 5.07
C ILE A 280 35.82 -19.80 5.49
N VAL A 281 36.73 -20.65 5.00
CA VAL A 281 38.16 -20.55 5.27
C VAL A 281 38.72 -19.20 4.83
N GLN A 282 38.36 -18.76 3.63
CA GLN A 282 38.79 -17.45 3.14
C GLN A 282 38.25 -16.31 4.01
N GLY A 283 36.98 -16.39 4.44
CA GLY A 283 36.39 -15.40 5.36
C GLY A 283 37.15 -15.30 6.69
N LEU A 284 37.55 -16.46 7.24
CA LEU A 284 38.39 -16.53 8.44
C LEU A 284 39.77 -15.92 8.23
N LEU A 285 40.44 -16.22 7.12
CA LEU A 285 41.73 -15.67 6.76
C LEU A 285 41.70 -14.14 6.54
N ASP A 286 40.66 -13.67 5.88
CA ASP A 286 40.48 -12.22 5.61
C ASP A 286 40.05 -11.44 6.86
N GLY A 287 39.48 -12.10 7.88
CA GLY A 287 38.94 -11.47 9.10
C GLY A 287 37.75 -10.54 8.80
N LYS A 288 37.08 -10.71 7.67
CA LYS A 288 36.04 -9.79 7.17
C LYS A 288 34.67 -10.49 7.09
N CYS A 289 34.15 -10.90 8.24
CA CYS A 289 32.84 -11.51 8.36
C CYS A 289 31.84 -10.50 8.95
N PRO A 290 30.73 -10.21 8.29
CA PRO A 290 29.74 -9.29 8.85
C PRO A 290 29.03 -9.93 10.04
N VAL A 291 28.76 -9.12 11.07
CA VAL A 291 27.99 -9.54 12.25
C VAL A 291 26.59 -8.97 12.15
N PRO A 292 25.55 -9.79 12.23
CA PRO A 292 24.17 -9.29 12.28
C PRO A 292 23.98 -8.35 13.47
N ALA A 293 23.32 -7.21 13.23
CA ALA A 293 22.93 -6.33 14.33
C ALA A 293 21.95 -7.04 15.28
N PRO A 294 22.03 -6.79 16.59
CA PRO A 294 21.08 -7.37 17.54
C PRO A 294 19.63 -7.09 17.14
N ARG A 295 18.75 -8.10 17.12
CA ARG A 295 17.35 -7.99 16.69
C ARG A 295 16.61 -6.83 17.36
N ALA A 296 16.79 -6.66 18.67
CA ALA A 296 16.15 -5.57 19.41
C ALA A 296 16.62 -4.18 18.94
N LEU A 297 17.92 -4.02 18.63
CA LEU A 297 18.47 -2.76 18.15
C LEU A 297 17.96 -2.43 16.74
N SER A 298 17.93 -3.42 15.86
CA SER A 298 17.40 -3.30 14.50
C SER A 298 15.91 -2.91 14.53
N ALA A 299 15.10 -3.60 15.32
CA ALA A 299 13.68 -3.32 15.47
C ALA A 299 13.42 -1.94 16.08
N LEU A 300 14.18 -1.55 17.10
CA LEU A 300 14.06 -0.23 17.72
C LEU A 300 14.40 0.89 16.73
N SER A 301 15.49 0.75 15.98
CA SER A 301 15.89 1.74 14.98
C SER A 301 14.85 1.90 13.88
N ALA A 302 14.33 0.79 13.34
CA ALA A 302 13.26 0.80 12.34
C ALA A 302 11.98 1.45 12.89
N ALA A 303 11.58 1.12 14.11
CA ALA A 303 10.40 1.69 14.78
C ALA A 303 10.53 3.20 15.01
N VAL A 304 11.68 3.68 15.48
CA VAL A 304 11.93 5.12 15.69
C VAL A 304 11.85 5.88 14.36
N ILE A 305 12.52 5.38 13.32
CA ILE A 305 12.53 6.02 12.01
C ILE A 305 11.12 6.07 11.42
N ALA A 306 10.39 4.96 11.45
CA ALA A 306 9.01 4.88 10.96
C ALA A 306 8.06 5.80 11.74
N CYS A 307 8.20 5.87 13.08
CA CYS A 307 7.44 6.78 13.93
C CYS A 307 7.71 8.26 13.57
N CYS A 308 8.97 8.64 13.37
CA CYS A 308 9.35 9.98 12.93
C CYS A 308 8.74 10.30 11.56
N ALA A 309 8.83 9.38 10.60
CA ALA A 309 8.23 9.53 9.27
C ALA A 309 6.70 9.68 9.36
N TYR A 310 6.03 8.92 10.24
CA TYR A 310 4.60 9.05 10.53
C TYR A 310 4.26 10.46 11.04
N ILE A 311 4.97 10.95 12.07
CA ILE A 311 4.72 12.27 12.68
C ILE A 311 4.95 13.39 11.66
N VAL A 312 6.03 13.32 10.86
CA VAL A 312 6.34 14.28 9.80
C VAL A 312 5.23 14.29 8.75
N SER A 313 4.84 13.12 8.25
CA SER A 313 3.78 13.00 7.24
C SER A 313 2.42 13.48 7.74
N ARG A 314 2.15 13.36 9.05
CA ARG A 314 0.89 13.77 9.69
C ARG A 314 0.81 15.28 9.90
N LYS A 315 1.91 15.91 10.37
CA LYS A 315 1.94 17.34 10.74
C LYS A 315 2.27 18.26 9.59
N MET A 316 3.07 17.84 8.63
CA MET A 316 3.54 18.72 7.54
C MET A 316 2.62 18.70 6.32
N LYS A 317 2.69 19.79 5.53
CA LYS A 317 2.02 19.87 4.22
C LYS A 317 2.66 18.87 3.25
N LEU A 318 1.86 18.32 2.34
CA LEU A 318 2.28 17.27 1.40
C LEU A 318 3.56 17.62 0.63
N LYS A 319 3.67 18.86 0.13
CA LYS A 319 4.85 19.34 -0.60
C LYS A 319 6.18 19.25 0.15
N PHE A 320 6.14 19.22 1.49
CA PHE A 320 7.33 19.08 2.33
C PHE A 320 7.52 17.66 2.87
N SER A 321 6.42 16.97 3.22
CA SER A 321 6.52 15.62 3.78
C SER A 321 6.97 14.58 2.75
N THR A 322 6.56 14.72 1.47
CA THR A 322 6.95 13.79 0.40
C THR A 322 8.49 13.70 0.23
N PRO A 323 9.21 14.82 -0.03
CA PRO A 323 10.66 14.74 -0.20
C PRO A 323 11.37 14.26 1.08
N ILE A 324 10.90 14.64 2.27
CA ILE A 324 11.49 14.18 3.53
C ILE A 324 11.39 12.66 3.66
N VAL A 325 10.22 12.06 3.38
CA VAL A 325 10.05 10.60 3.48
C VAL A 325 10.91 9.87 2.45
N ILE A 326 11.01 10.39 1.22
CA ILE A 326 11.88 9.83 0.18
C ILE A 326 13.34 9.87 0.62
N VAL A 327 13.82 11.02 1.11
CA VAL A 327 15.20 11.18 1.58
C VAL A 327 15.46 10.28 2.79
N THR A 328 14.51 10.15 3.72
CA THR A 328 14.62 9.25 4.87
C THR A 328 14.73 7.80 4.42
N ALA A 329 13.87 7.34 3.51
CA ALA A 329 13.91 5.98 3.00
C ALA A 329 15.23 5.67 2.27
N ALA A 330 15.68 6.57 1.39
CA ALA A 330 16.96 6.45 0.71
C ALA A 330 18.15 6.48 1.68
N GLY A 331 18.09 7.36 2.69
CA GLY A 331 19.10 7.46 3.75
C GLY A 331 19.19 6.20 4.61
N CYS A 332 18.05 5.53 4.88
CA CYS A 332 18.04 4.23 5.58
C CYS A 332 18.77 3.17 4.77
N VAL A 333 18.44 3.03 3.49
CA VAL A 333 19.11 2.05 2.61
C VAL A 333 20.61 2.34 2.52
N GLY A 334 20.99 3.59 2.25
CA GLY A 334 22.40 3.98 2.18
C GLY A 334 23.14 3.79 3.51
N GLY A 335 22.49 4.11 4.63
CA GLY A 335 23.02 3.89 5.97
C GLY A 335 23.24 2.41 6.30
N CYS A 336 22.29 1.53 5.95
CA CYS A 336 22.46 0.09 6.11
C CYS A 336 23.62 -0.45 5.26
N ILE A 337 23.74 -0.01 4.00
CA ILE A 337 24.88 -0.39 3.13
C ILE A 337 26.22 0.06 3.75
N ALA A 338 26.28 1.29 4.27
CA ALA A 338 27.48 1.81 4.90
C ALA A 338 27.85 1.06 6.20
N LEU A 339 26.88 0.76 7.05
CA LEU A 339 27.07 -0.04 8.28
C LEU A 339 27.56 -1.44 7.97
N ASN A 340 27.06 -2.03 6.92
CA ASN A 340 27.51 -3.34 6.47
C ASN A 340 28.96 -3.32 5.95
N SER A 341 29.31 -2.29 5.20
CA SER A 341 30.72 -2.09 4.79
C SER A 341 31.64 -1.94 6.01
N ALA A 342 31.10 -1.50 7.15
CA ALA A 342 31.80 -1.45 8.44
C ALA A 342 31.72 -2.77 9.23
N GLY A 343 31.16 -3.83 8.67
CA GLY A 343 31.08 -5.15 9.27
C GLY A 343 29.85 -5.44 10.13
N THR A 344 28.82 -4.57 10.11
CA THR A 344 27.57 -4.80 10.86
C THR A 344 26.38 -4.86 9.93
N ALA A 345 25.75 -6.02 9.80
CA ALA A 345 24.62 -6.23 8.92
C ALA A 345 23.29 -5.81 9.58
N PHE A 346 22.68 -4.75 9.05
CA PHE A 346 21.34 -4.30 9.44
C PHE A 346 20.27 -4.74 8.43
N PRO A 347 19.04 -5.03 8.88
CA PRO A 347 17.88 -5.20 7.99
C PRO A 347 17.65 -3.93 7.15
N ILE A 348 17.52 -4.10 5.83
CA ILE A 348 17.38 -2.97 4.89
C ILE A 348 15.91 -2.58 4.70
N LEU A 349 15.01 -3.57 4.77
CA LEU A 349 13.62 -3.46 4.34
C LEU A 349 12.74 -2.66 5.30
N TYR A 350 12.81 -2.91 6.61
CA TYR A 350 11.76 -2.52 7.57
C TYR A 350 11.62 -1.01 7.76
N ALA A 351 12.71 -0.29 7.93
CA ALA A 351 12.67 1.17 8.15
C ALA A 351 12.08 1.93 6.94
N PRO A 352 12.54 1.73 5.70
CA PRO A 352 11.96 2.39 4.54
C PRO A 352 10.53 1.89 4.22
N LEU A 353 10.25 0.59 4.34
CA LEU A 353 8.92 0.02 4.08
C LEU A 353 7.86 0.63 5.00
N CYS A 354 8.09 0.62 6.31
CA CYS A 354 7.15 1.19 7.28
C CYS A 354 7.01 2.70 7.09
N SER A 355 8.09 3.42 6.81
CA SER A 355 8.06 4.86 6.57
C SER A 355 7.19 5.22 5.37
N VAL A 356 7.34 4.50 4.25
CA VAL A 356 6.54 4.70 3.03
C VAL A 356 5.09 4.27 3.26
N ALA A 357 4.85 3.12 3.90
CA ALA A 357 3.51 2.64 4.19
C ALA A 357 2.71 3.64 5.04
N TYR A 358 3.31 4.17 6.10
CA TYR A 358 2.67 5.18 6.95
C TYR A 358 2.45 6.51 6.24
N TYR A 359 3.37 6.90 5.36
CA TYR A 359 3.17 8.07 4.51
C TYR A 359 1.95 7.89 3.59
N LEU A 360 1.81 6.74 2.92
CA LEU A 360 0.67 6.43 2.05
C LEU A 360 -0.65 6.39 2.82
N LEU A 361 -0.67 5.79 4.01
CA LEU A 361 -1.85 5.80 4.89
C LEU A 361 -2.27 7.22 5.27
N ASN A 362 -1.31 8.07 5.63
CA ASN A 362 -1.59 9.48 5.93
C ASN A 362 -2.05 10.26 4.69
N LEU A 363 -1.55 9.95 3.51
CA LEU A 363 -1.99 10.54 2.25
C LEU A 363 -3.45 10.20 1.97
N ILE A 364 -3.82 8.92 2.04
CA ILE A 364 -5.21 8.46 1.87
C ILE A 364 -6.13 9.17 2.86
N ARG A 365 -5.74 9.24 4.12
CA ARG A 365 -6.51 9.90 5.17
C ARG A 365 -6.70 11.39 4.89
N LYS A 366 -5.66 12.13 4.50
CA LYS A 366 -5.75 13.55 4.14
C LYS A 366 -6.72 13.78 2.97
N TYR A 367 -6.66 12.93 1.94
CA TYR A 367 -7.61 12.98 0.83
C TYR A 367 -9.05 12.71 1.28
N ALA A 368 -9.27 11.72 2.14
CA ALA A 368 -10.59 11.41 2.68
C ALA A 368 -11.15 12.55 3.54
N GLU A 369 -10.32 13.17 4.40
CA GLU A 369 -10.68 14.33 5.22
C GLU A 369 -11.08 15.52 4.33
N GLN A 370 -10.29 15.85 3.29
CA GLN A 370 -10.61 16.93 2.33
C GLN A 370 -11.88 16.65 1.53
N ALA A 371 -12.09 15.42 1.08
CA ALA A 371 -13.31 15.05 0.37
C ALA A 371 -14.55 15.16 1.26
N ALA A 372 -14.45 14.75 2.52
CA ALA A 372 -15.53 14.87 3.50
C ALA A 372 -15.85 16.35 3.83
N GLU A 373 -14.83 17.19 3.97
CA GLU A 373 -14.99 18.63 4.19
C GLU A 373 -15.66 19.31 2.99
N LYS A 374 -15.19 19.01 1.78
CA LYS A 374 -15.82 19.52 0.54
C LYS A 374 -17.29 19.12 0.45
N ARG A 375 -17.63 17.86 0.78
CA ARG A 375 -19.03 17.38 0.80
C ARG A 375 -19.88 18.14 1.83
N LYS A 376 -19.37 18.39 3.04
CA LYS A 376 -20.07 19.16 4.07
C LYS A 376 -20.34 20.61 3.63
N ILE A 377 -19.35 21.27 3.06
CA ILE A 377 -19.47 22.63 2.54
C ILE A 377 -20.53 22.65 1.42
N THR A 378 -20.44 21.76 0.44
CA THR A 378 -21.41 21.67 -0.66
C THR A 378 -22.83 21.39 -0.16
N ALA A 379 -23.00 20.50 0.83
CA ALA A 379 -24.31 20.22 1.43
C ALA A 379 -24.88 21.42 2.19
N ALA A 380 -24.04 22.22 2.83
CA ALA A 380 -24.47 23.46 3.47
C ALA A 380 -24.91 24.52 2.42
N PHE A 381 -24.14 24.68 1.35
CA PHE A 381 -24.47 25.61 0.26
C PHE A 381 -25.78 25.25 -0.46
N LYS A 382 -26.08 23.96 -0.67
CA LYS A 382 -27.35 23.49 -1.26
C LYS A 382 -28.60 23.91 -0.48
N LYS A 383 -28.47 24.35 0.79
CA LYS A 383 -29.60 24.87 1.58
C LYS A 383 -29.89 26.37 1.30
N TYR A 384 -28.94 27.09 0.76
CA TYR A 384 -29.05 28.56 0.56
C TYR A 384 -29.10 28.98 -0.91
N VAL A 385 -28.65 28.10 -1.80
CA VAL A 385 -28.62 28.34 -3.25
C VAL A 385 -29.36 27.19 -3.93
N ALA A 386 -30.09 27.46 -5.00
CA ALA A 386 -30.80 26.45 -5.76
C ALA A 386 -29.86 25.29 -6.13
N PRO A 387 -30.23 24.02 -5.91
CA PRO A 387 -29.37 22.87 -6.13
C PRO A 387 -28.75 22.82 -7.53
N GLN A 388 -29.50 23.25 -8.53
CA GLN A 388 -29.09 23.29 -9.94
C GLN A 388 -27.91 24.28 -10.15
N VAL A 389 -27.94 25.44 -9.52
CA VAL A 389 -26.87 26.44 -9.59
C VAL A 389 -25.58 25.92 -8.91
N VAL A 390 -25.72 25.22 -7.78
CA VAL A 390 -24.58 24.62 -7.08
C VAL A 390 -23.94 23.50 -7.93
N GLU A 391 -24.74 22.73 -8.65
CA GLU A 391 -24.23 21.69 -9.54
C GLU A 391 -23.48 22.26 -10.74
N GLU A 392 -23.97 23.35 -11.31
CA GLU A 392 -23.28 24.04 -12.42
C GLU A 392 -21.92 24.58 -11.97
N ILE A 393 -21.86 25.26 -10.82
CA ILE A 393 -20.60 25.75 -10.24
C ILE A 393 -19.64 24.57 -9.95
N ALA A 394 -20.17 23.45 -9.49
CA ALA A 394 -19.37 22.26 -9.17
C ALA A 394 -18.84 21.54 -10.43
N LYS A 395 -19.62 21.52 -11.53
CA LYS A 395 -19.26 20.89 -12.82
C LYS A 395 -18.32 21.75 -13.64
N SER A 396 -18.56 23.04 -13.71
CA SER A 396 -17.74 23.97 -14.51
C SER A 396 -16.33 24.14 -13.95
N GLY A 397 -16.10 23.83 -12.68
CA GLY A 397 -14.82 24.06 -11.99
C GLY A 397 -14.43 25.56 -11.92
N ASN A 398 -15.28 26.43 -12.43
CA ASN A 398 -15.03 27.86 -12.48
C ASN A 398 -15.75 28.54 -11.31
N TYR A 399 -15.01 28.79 -10.24
CA TYR A 399 -15.53 29.46 -9.04
C TYR A 399 -15.63 30.98 -9.19
N HIS A 400 -15.29 31.54 -10.36
CA HIS A 400 -15.46 32.97 -10.65
C HIS A 400 -16.85 33.21 -11.23
N ILE A 401 -17.82 33.43 -10.36
CA ILE A 401 -19.15 33.90 -10.71
C ILE A 401 -19.01 35.35 -11.18
N LYS A 402 -19.29 35.60 -12.47
CA LYS A 402 -19.26 36.95 -13.04
C LYS A 402 -20.66 37.56 -13.01
N LEU A 403 -20.73 38.87 -12.76
CA LEU A 403 -21.94 39.65 -12.98
C LEU A 403 -22.35 39.57 -14.46
N GLY A 404 -23.66 39.44 -14.71
CA GLY A 404 -24.23 39.42 -16.05
C GLY A 404 -25.36 38.41 -16.18
N GLY A 405 -26.12 38.57 -17.25
CA GLY A 405 -27.22 37.67 -17.59
C GLY A 405 -27.34 37.50 -19.10
N GLU A 406 -28.03 36.46 -19.50
CA GLU A 406 -28.37 36.16 -20.88
C GLU A 406 -29.88 36.33 -21.13
N ASN A 407 -30.23 36.68 -22.36
CA ASN A 407 -31.64 36.75 -22.75
C ASN A 407 -32.12 35.32 -23.05
N ARG A 408 -33.15 34.89 -22.30
CA ARG A 408 -33.64 33.52 -22.35
C ARG A 408 -35.16 33.50 -22.33
N ASN A 409 -35.76 32.60 -23.09
CA ASN A 409 -37.20 32.35 -22.98
C ASN A 409 -37.47 31.47 -21.74
N ILE A 410 -38.25 32.00 -20.82
CA ILE A 410 -38.55 31.32 -19.55
C ILE A 410 -40.05 31.32 -19.28
N ALA A 411 -40.50 30.43 -18.39
CA ALA A 411 -41.77 30.64 -17.70
C ALA A 411 -41.50 31.01 -16.25
N VAL A 412 -42.28 31.95 -15.75
CA VAL A 412 -42.18 32.50 -14.39
C VAL A 412 -43.47 32.23 -13.65
N LEU A 413 -43.33 31.68 -12.45
CA LEU A 413 -44.40 31.41 -11.53
C LEU A 413 -44.24 32.25 -10.27
N PHE A 414 -45.27 32.98 -9.91
CA PHE A 414 -45.43 33.60 -8.61
C PHE A 414 -46.58 32.94 -7.87
N VAL A 415 -46.42 32.75 -6.57
CA VAL A 415 -47.46 32.26 -5.69
C VAL A 415 -47.38 32.96 -4.34
N ASP A 416 -48.53 33.32 -3.77
CA ASP A 416 -48.63 34.06 -2.54
C ASP A 416 -49.80 33.57 -1.67
N ILE A 417 -49.69 33.73 -0.35
CA ILE A 417 -50.73 33.35 0.61
C ILE A 417 -51.78 34.45 0.69
N ARG A 418 -53.01 34.16 0.27
CA ARG A 418 -54.09 35.15 0.29
C ARG A 418 -54.55 35.46 1.70
N GLY A 419 -54.44 36.73 2.11
CA GLY A 419 -54.81 37.19 3.41
C GLY A 419 -53.78 36.88 4.52
N PHE A 420 -52.48 36.68 4.13
CA PHE A 420 -51.42 36.38 5.08
C PHE A 420 -51.21 37.52 6.11
N THR A 421 -51.15 38.80 5.68
CA THR A 421 -50.92 39.94 6.57
C THR A 421 -51.97 40.01 7.72
N PRO A 422 -53.30 40.07 7.47
CA PRO A 422 -54.27 40.09 8.55
C PRO A 422 -54.30 38.78 9.38
N MET A 423 -53.88 37.66 8.80
CA MET A 423 -53.77 36.39 9.52
C MET A 423 -52.57 36.41 10.47
N SER A 424 -51.42 36.89 10.02
CA SER A 424 -50.18 36.96 10.81
C SER A 424 -50.31 37.94 12.00
N GLU A 425 -51.09 38.97 11.89
CA GLU A 425 -51.40 39.88 12.99
C GLU A 425 -52.29 39.26 14.07
N SER A 426 -53.01 38.17 13.74
CA SER A 426 -54.00 37.52 14.63
C SER A 426 -53.53 36.21 15.24
N LEU A 427 -52.30 35.77 14.95
CA LEU A 427 -51.71 34.52 15.41
C LEU A 427 -50.40 34.78 16.18
N GLU A 428 -50.01 33.82 17.03
CA GLU A 428 -48.73 33.84 17.68
C GLU A 428 -47.57 33.63 16.66
N PRO A 429 -46.39 34.21 16.86
CA PRO A 429 -45.26 34.11 15.90
C PRO A 429 -44.91 32.68 15.49
N GLU A 430 -44.91 31.73 16.41
CA GLU A 430 -44.63 30.34 16.16
C GLU A 430 -45.65 29.69 15.23
N GLN A 431 -46.95 30.07 15.36
CA GLN A 431 -48.04 29.56 14.50
C GLN A 431 -47.89 30.12 13.08
N VAL A 432 -47.53 31.40 12.96
CA VAL A 432 -47.23 32.04 11.65
C VAL A 432 -46.09 31.31 10.94
N VAL A 433 -45.01 31.02 11.67
CA VAL A 433 -43.85 30.30 11.12
C VAL A 433 -44.24 28.85 10.71
N ASP A 434 -45.06 28.15 11.48
CA ASP A 434 -45.53 26.77 11.12
C ASP A 434 -46.35 26.78 9.82
N ILE A 435 -47.28 27.74 9.68
CA ILE A 435 -48.05 27.95 8.47
C ILE A 435 -47.14 28.27 7.28
N LEU A 436 -46.28 29.27 7.45
CA LEU A 436 -45.38 29.73 6.41
C LEU A 436 -44.42 28.59 5.94
N ASN A 437 -43.80 27.85 6.85
CA ASN A 437 -42.92 26.74 6.51
C ASN A 437 -43.67 25.59 5.80
N SER A 438 -44.90 25.28 6.19
CA SER A 438 -45.71 24.27 5.50
C SER A 438 -46.04 24.67 4.08
N TYR A 439 -46.36 25.95 3.86
CA TYR A 439 -46.60 26.52 2.55
C TYR A 439 -45.32 26.51 1.70
N LEU A 440 -44.19 27.04 2.23
CA LEU A 440 -42.93 27.09 1.52
C LEU A 440 -42.42 25.69 1.14
N ASN A 441 -42.67 24.69 1.98
CA ASN A 441 -42.39 23.28 1.67
C ASN A 441 -43.22 22.76 0.50
N LEU A 442 -44.56 23.01 0.50
CA LEU A 442 -45.42 22.60 -0.61
C LEU A 442 -44.99 23.24 -1.92
N THR A 443 -44.81 24.55 -1.93
CA THR A 443 -44.44 25.29 -3.15
C THR A 443 -43.07 24.85 -3.67
N THR A 444 -42.06 24.74 -2.80
CA THR A 444 -40.70 24.33 -3.18
C THR A 444 -40.66 22.90 -3.71
N ASN A 445 -41.33 21.96 -3.05
CA ASN A 445 -41.42 20.57 -3.51
C ASN A 445 -42.12 20.46 -4.87
N SER A 446 -43.21 21.20 -5.07
CA SER A 446 -43.94 21.23 -6.34
C SER A 446 -43.10 21.81 -7.48
N ILE A 447 -42.32 22.87 -7.21
CA ILE A 447 -41.40 23.49 -8.16
C ILE A 447 -40.33 22.49 -8.58
N PHE A 448 -39.64 21.86 -7.62
CA PHE A 448 -38.54 20.93 -7.90
C PHE A 448 -39.02 19.64 -8.59
N ALA A 449 -40.19 19.11 -8.21
CA ALA A 449 -40.78 17.93 -8.83
C ALA A 449 -41.03 18.11 -10.33
N ASN A 450 -41.27 19.34 -10.78
CA ASN A 450 -41.50 19.68 -12.18
C ASN A 450 -40.27 20.30 -12.88
N GLY A 451 -39.09 20.26 -12.25
CA GLY A 451 -37.83 20.75 -12.84
C GLY A 451 -37.67 22.26 -12.82
N GLY A 452 -38.50 22.98 -12.04
CA GLY A 452 -38.39 24.42 -11.86
C GLY A 452 -37.23 24.79 -10.91
N THR A 453 -36.74 25.98 -11.04
CA THR A 453 -35.73 26.58 -10.16
C THR A 453 -36.43 27.57 -9.22
N LEU A 454 -36.31 27.34 -7.91
CA LEU A 454 -36.71 28.32 -6.92
C LEU A 454 -35.76 29.51 -7.01
N ASP A 455 -36.30 30.70 -7.38
CA ASP A 455 -35.52 31.94 -7.42
C ASP A 455 -35.35 32.49 -5.99
N LYS A 456 -36.43 32.89 -5.38
CA LYS A 456 -36.43 33.44 -4.01
C LYS A 456 -37.79 33.43 -3.35
N PHE A 457 -37.77 33.60 -2.05
CA PHE A 457 -38.94 33.98 -1.27
C PHE A 457 -39.01 35.51 -1.11
N ILE A 458 -40.18 36.09 -1.28
CA ILE A 458 -40.44 37.55 -1.16
C ILE A 458 -41.53 37.73 -0.11
N GLY A 459 -41.14 37.81 1.17
CA GLY A 459 -42.10 37.72 2.28
C GLY A 459 -42.75 36.32 2.31
N ASP A 460 -44.07 36.26 2.15
CA ASP A 460 -44.86 35.05 2.02
C ASP A 460 -45.05 34.60 0.54
N ALA A 461 -44.55 35.37 -0.42
CA ALA A 461 -44.58 34.98 -1.81
C ALA A 461 -43.35 34.15 -2.21
N THR A 462 -43.57 33.26 -3.18
CA THR A 462 -42.52 32.45 -3.79
C THR A 462 -42.40 32.75 -5.28
N MET A 463 -41.19 33.00 -5.76
CA MET A 463 -40.88 33.15 -7.18
C MET A 463 -40.10 31.95 -7.67
N ALA A 464 -40.56 31.39 -8.78
CA ALA A 464 -39.87 30.30 -9.47
C ALA A 464 -39.73 30.53 -10.96
N VAL A 465 -38.66 29.99 -11.54
CA VAL A 465 -38.33 30.14 -12.96
C VAL A 465 -38.16 28.72 -13.57
N PHE A 466 -38.69 28.53 -14.77
CA PHE A 466 -38.56 27.30 -15.56
C PHE A 466 -37.79 27.61 -16.84
N ASN A 467 -36.97 26.69 -17.29
CA ASN A 467 -36.01 26.83 -18.38
C ASN A 467 -34.80 27.71 -18.05
N ALA A 468 -34.38 27.73 -16.78
CA ALA A 468 -33.14 28.35 -16.29
C ALA A 468 -32.72 27.72 -14.94
N PRO A 469 -31.42 27.54 -14.67
CA PRO A 469 -30.25 27.83 -15.51
C PRO A 469 -30.05 26.85 -16.66
N PHE A 470 -30.70 25.67 -16.62
CA PHE A 470 -30.63 24.65 -17.68
C PHE A 470 -31.82 24.70 -18.59
N ASP A 471 -31.64 24.19 -19.83
CA ASP A 471 -32.74 23.97 -20.73
C ASP A 471 -33.70 22.94 -20.14
N LEU A 472 -34.97 23.23 -20.24
CA LEU A 472 -36.03 22.38 -19.71
C LEU A 472 -37.10 22.21 -20.78
N ASP A 473 -37.23 21.00 -21.28
CA ASP A 473 -38.27 20.67 -22.24
C ASP A 473 -39.65 20.91 -21.61
N ASP A 474 -40.55 21.44 -22.43
CA ASP A 474 -41.93 21.65 -22.04
C ASP A 474 -42.14 22.56 -20.82
N TYR A 475 -41.21 23.51 -20.64
CA TYR A 475 -41.09 24.33 -19.45
C TYR A 475 -42.35 25.15 -19.13
N VAL A 476 -43.11 25.57 -20.13
CA VAL A 476 -44.35 26.32 -19.92
C VAL A 476 -45.44 25.44 -19.32
N TYR A 477 -45.62 24.23 -19.84
CA TYR A 477 -46.57 23.28 -19.26
C TYR A 477 -46.16 22.82 -17.87
N ARG A 478 -44.90 22.63 -17.64
CA ARG A 478 -44.37 22.28 -16.31
C ARG A 478 -44.61 23.38 -15.28
N ALA A 479 -44.49 24.66 -15.67
CA ALA A 479 -44.87 25.78 -14.81
C ALA A 479 -46.35 25.77 -14.46
N VAL A 480 -47.23 25.54 -15.47
CA VAL A 480 -48.68 25.44 -15.27
C VAL A 480 -49.06 24.23 -14.38
N LYS A 481 -48.43 23.07 -14.64
CA LYS A 481 -48.61 21.85 -13.80
C LYS A 481 -48.18 22.11 -12.36
N THR A 482 -47.11 22.83 -12.15
CA THR A 482 -46.66 23.23 -10.80
C THR A 482 -47.66 24.14 -10.12
N ALA A 483 -48.19 25.16 -10.83
CA ALA A 483 -49.24 26.06 -10.31
C ALA A 483 -50.47 25.27 -9.87
N TRP A 484 -50.92 24.33 -10.69
CA TRP A 484 -52.06 23.46 -10.37
C TRP A 484 -51.81 22.59 -9.16
N ALA A 485 -50.62 21.95 -9.08
CA ALA A 485 -50.23 21.12 -7.94
C ALA A 485 -50.17 21.90 -6.63
N ILE A 486 -49.70 23.14 -6.65
CA ILE A 486 -49.65 24.03 -5.48
C ILE A 486 -51.05 24.35 -4.99
N VAL A 487 -51.97 24.74 -5.86
CA VAL A 487 -53.35 25.08 -5.46
C VAL A 487 -54.08 23.82 -5.00
N SER A 488 -53.97 22.71 -5.70
CA SER A 488 -54.61 21.44 -5.33
C SER A 488 -54.09 20.88 -3.99
N GLY A 489 -52.72 20.94 -3.77
CA GLY A 489 -52.12 20.56 -2.49
C GLY A 489 -52.46 21.55 -1.36
N GLY A 490 -52.75 22.78 -1.70
CA GLY A 490 -53.17 23.84 -0.78
C GLY A 490 -54.45 23.50 -0.01
N ASN A 491 -55.38 22.81 -0.63
CA ASN A 491 -56.63 22.38 0.01
C ASN A 491 -56.37 21.48 1.23
N ALA A 492 -55.35 20.61 1.16
CA ALA A 492 -54.97 19.72 2.28
C ALA A 492 -54.36 20.55 3.44
N ILE A 493 -53.54 21.53 3.10
CA ILE A 493 -52.91 22.46 4.07
C ILE A 493 -53.98 23.33 4.71
N GLU A 494 -54.93 23.85 3.95
CA GLU A 494 -56.04 24.64 4.43
C GLU A 494 -56.86 23.88 5.45
N SER A 495 -57.24 22.65 5.17
CA SER A 495 -58.01 21.79 6.08
C SER A 495 -57.25 21.57 7.40
N LYS A 496 -55.98 21.26 7.34
CA LYS A 496 -55.10 21.06 8.51
C LYS A 496 -55.00 22.33 9.39
N PHE A 497 -54.86 23.51 8.81
CA PHE A 497 -54.73 24.74 9.57
C PHE A 497 -56.05 25.27 10.05
N MET A 498 -57.17 24.98 9.35
CA MET A 498 -58.49 25.25 9.85
C MET A 498 -58.78 24.45 11.12
N GLU A 499 -58.42 23.16 11.14
CA GLU A 499 -58.59 22.27 12.31
C GLU A 499 -57.68 22.75 13.48
N ARG A 500 -56.41 23.08 13.20
CA ARG A 500 -55.41 23.37 14.23
C ARG A 500 -55.43 24.77 14.79
N TYR A 501 -55.70 25.76 13.94
CA TYR A 501 -55.60 27.19 14.29
C TYR A 501 -56.87 28.01 14.00
N GLY A 502 -57.91 27.34 13.45
CA GLY A 502 -59.15 28.01 13.06
C GLY A 502 -58.96 29.05 11.92
N LYS A 503 -57.89 28.85 11.11
CA LYS A 503 -57.52 29.76 10.02
C LYS A 503 -57.54 29.04 8.68
N SER A 504 -58.17 29.71 7.69
CA SER A 504 -58.16 29.23 6.30
C SER A 504 -56.99 29.86 5.56
N VAL A 505 -56.13 29.03 4.95
CA VAL A 505 -54.97 29.43 4.16
C VAL A 505 -55.23 29.01 2.71
N SER A 506 -55.14 29.97 1.81
CA SER A 506 -55.34 29.68 0.37
C SER A 506 -54.32 30.49 -0.46
N PHE A 507 -54.10 30.04 -1.70
CA PHE A 507 -53.05 30.60 -2.56
C PHE A 507 -53.66 31.34 -3.75
N GLY A 508 -52.93 32.39 -4.19
CA GLY A 508 -53.11 33.00 -5.49
C GLY A 508 -51.87 32.75 -6.34
N VAL A 509 -52.01 32.30 -7.56
CA VAL A 509 -50.91 31.95 -8.43
C VAL A 509 -50.99 32.69 -9.76
N GLY A 510 -49.85 33.19 -10.22
CA GLY A 510 -49.72 33.83 -11.53
C GLY A 510 -48.58 33.15 -12.35
N VAL A 511 -48.88 32.76 -13.58
CA VAL A 511 -47.90 32.19 -14.50
C VAL A 511 -47.84 33.00 -15.80
N ASN A 512 -46.63 33.37 -16.21
CA ASN A 512 -46.40 34.03 -17.49
C ASN A 512 -45.13 33.45 -18.14
N CYS A 513 -45.04 33.55 -19.45
CA CYS A 513 -43.85 33.10 -20.21
C CYS A 513 -43.44 34.15 -21.25
N GLY A 514 -42.15 34.10 -21.61
CA GLY A 514 -41.57 34.99 -22.61
C GLY A 514 -40.08 35.28 -22.36
N PRO A 515 -39.49 36.21 -23.11
CA PRO A 515 -38.09 36.56 -22.95
C PRO A 515 -37.84 37.32 -21.64
N ALA A 516 -36.72 36.99 -20.98
CA ALA A 516 -36.22 37.68 -19.80
C ALA A 516 -34.70 37.61 -19.73
N VAL A 517 -34.07 38.50 -19.02
CA VAL A 517 -32.64 38.42 -18.71
C VAL A 517 -32.48 37.59 -17.45
N VAL A 518 -31.77 36.48 -17.57
CA VAL A 518 -31.52 35.53 -16.47
C VAL A 518 -30.03 35.45 -16.20
N GLY A 519 -29.62 35.53 -14.95
CA GLY A 519 -28.20 35.44 -14.58
C GLY A 519 -27.89 35.97 -13.20
N ASN A 520 -26.60 36.24 -12.95
CA ASN A 520 -26.12 36.77 -11.68
C ASN A 520 -26.29 38.30 -11.66
N ILE A 521 -27.32 38.75 -11.00
CA ILE A 521 -27.71 40.15 -10.93
C ILE A 521 -27.42 40.66 -9.53
N GLY A 522 -26.74 41.82 -9.44
CA GLY A 522 -26.41 42.44 -8.16
C GLY A 522 -25.17 43.28 -8.22
N CYS A 523 -24.33 43.20 -7.21
CA CYS A 523 -23.04 43.89 -7.11
C CYS A 523 -21.94 42.89 -6.74
N ASP A 524 -20.68 43.28 -6.84
CA ASP A 524 -19.50 42.41 -6.66
C ASP A 524 -19.48 41.62 -5.34
N PHE A 525 -20.09 42.10 -4.30
CA PHE A 525 -20.11 41.47 -2.98
C PHE A 525 -21.44 40.75 -2.65
N ARG A 526 -22.50 40.95 -3.47
CA ARG A 526 -23.79 40.25 -3.33
C ARG A 526 -24.51 40.16 -4.65
N MET A 527 -24.75 38.93 -5.09
CA MET A 527 -25.44 38.60 -6.34
C MET A 527 -26.51 37.56 -6.04
N ASP A 528 -27.63 37.69 -6.73
CA ASP A 528 -28.66 36.66 -6.78
C ASP A 528 -28.75 36.15 -8.21
N TYR A 529 -28.80 34.81 -8.39
CA TYR A 529 -29.16 34.25 -9.67
C TYR A 529 -30.67 34.38 -9.84
N THR A 530 -31.08 35.23 -10.74
CA THR A 530 -32.49 35.63 -10.84
C THR A 530 -32.86 36.03 -12.27
N ALA A 531 -34.14 36.17 -12.53
CA ALA A 531 -34.69 36.66 -13.78
C ALA A 531 -35.21 38.08 -13.65
N ILE A 532 -34.96 38.91 -14.66
CA ILE A 532 -35.47 40.31 -14.72
C ILE A 532 -36.10 40.56 -16.10
N GLY A 533 -37.23 41.21 -16.13
CA GLY A 533 -37.89 41.61 -17.37
C GLY A 533 -39.40 41.81 -17.24
N ASP A 534 -40.01 42.22 -18.32
CA ASP A 534 -41.45 42.41 -18.39
C ASP A 534 -42.24 41.10 -18.17
N THR A 535 -41.64 39.96 -18.60
CA THR A 535 -42.17 38.62 -18.37
C THR A 535 -42.35 38.33 -16.88
N VAL A 536 -41.33 38.70 -16.05
CA VAL A 536 -41.34 38.50 -14.59
C VAL A 536 -42.38 39.40 -13.94
N ASN A 537 -42.40 40.69 -14.30
CA ASN A 537 -43.34 41.65 -13.78
C ASN A 537 -44.80 41.29 -14.10
N THR A 538 -45.04 40.74 -15.28
CA THR A 538 -46.36 40.27 -15.69
C THR A 538 -46.84 39.08 -14.84
N ALA A 539 -45.97 38.11 -14.58
CA ALA A 539 -46.31 36.97 -13.71
C ALA A 539 -46.67 37.42 -12.27
N ALA A 540 -45.87 38.34 -11.69
CA ALA A 540 -46.15 38.91 -10.37
C ALA A 540 -47.49 39.66 -10.32
N ARG A 541 -47.86 40.38 -11.38
CA ARG A 541 -49.15 41.06 -11.47
C ARG A 541 -50.33 40.12 -11.66
N LEU A 542 -50.18 39.03 -12.41
CA LEU A 542 -51.19 37.98 -12.49
C LEU A 542 -51.43 37.37 -11.11
N GLU A 543 -50.36 37.02 -10.41
CA GLU A 543 -50.44 36.52 -9.05
C GLU A 543 -51.23 37.49 -8.16
N SER A 544 -50.88 38.79 -8.12
CA SER A 544 -51.54 39.79 -7.26
C SER A 544 -53.07 39.97 -7.58
N ASN A 545 -53.48 39.69 -8.81
CA ASN A 545 -54.90 39.71 -9.22
C ASN A 545 -55.63 38.39 -9.02
N ALA A 546 -54.93 37.29 -8.72
CA ALA A 546 -55.56 35.99 -8.52
C ALA A 546 -56.35 35.94 -7.21
N LYS A 547 -57.53 35.40 -7.24
CA LYS A 547 -58.36 35.16 -6.05
C LYS A 547 -57.84 33.95 -5.25
N ARG A 548 -58.45 33.72 -4.10
CA ARG A 548 -58.15 32.51 -3.28
C ARG A 548 -58.41 31.24 -4.09
N GLY A 549 -57.42 30.34 -4.14
CA GLY A 549 -57.46 29.10 -4.88
C GLY A 549 -57.42 29.25 -6.40
N GLN A 550 -57.04 30.42 -6.92
CA GLN A 550 -57.05 30.71 -8.35
C GLN A 550 -55.65 30.74 -8.93
N VAL A 551 -55.50 30.09 -10.10
CA VAL A 551 -54.31 30.20 -10.95
C VAL A 551 -54.65 31.08 -12.16
N LEU A 552 -54.00 32.21 -12.32
CA LEU A 552 -54.08 33.06 -13.51
C LEU A 552 -52.91 32.84 -14.44
N ILE A 553 -53.22 32.62 -15.72
CA ILE A 553 -52.21 32.48 -16.78
C ILE A 553 -52.41 33.53 -17.85
N SER A 554 -51.30 34.02 -18.43
CA SER A 554 -51.36 34.93 -19.57
C SER A 554 -51.77 34.26 -20.86
N GLU A 555 -52.22 35.04 -21.86
CA GLU A 555 -52.45 34.56 -23.23
C GLU A 555 -51.21 33.86 -23.82
N ALA A 556 -50.01 34.37 -23.58
CA ALA A 556 -48.76 33.78 -24.05
C ALA A 556 -48.53 32.34 -23.48
N VAL A 557 -48.94 32.07 -22.25
CA VAL A 557 -48.95 30.75 -21.64
C VAL A 557 -50.06 29.89 -22.25
N TYR A 558 -51.28 30.43 -22.33
CA TYR A 558 -52.43 29.71 -22.87
C TYR A 558 -52.17 29.18 -24.29
N GLU A 559 -51.69 30.02 -25.19
CA GLU A 559 -51.42 29.61 -26.57
C GLU A 559 -50.42 28.45 -26.70
N GLN A 560 -49.47 28.29 -25.76
CA GLN A 560 -48.49 27.21 -25.78
C GLN A 560 -49.02 25.90 -25.18
N VAL A 561 -50.07 25.93 -24.35
CA VAL A 561 -50.53 24.74 -23.61
C VAL A 561 -52.01 24.48 -23.71
N LYS A 562 -52.76 25.21 -24.54
CA LYS A 562 -54.23 25.20 -24.66
C LYS A 562 -54.82 23.81 -24.87
N ASP A 563 -54.14 22.91 -25.58
CA ASP A 563 -54.62 21.56 -25.86
C ASP A 563 -54.52 20.63 -24.65
N ARG A 564 -53.82 21.04 -23.62
CA ARG A 564 -53.45 20.22 -22.44
C ARG A 564 -54.07 20.75 -21.13
N ILE A 565 -54.80 21.84 -21.19
CA ILE A 565 -55.39 22.48 -20.02
C ILE A 565 -56.86 22.83 -20.26
N THR A 566 -57.62 23.00 -19.17
CA THR A 566 -58.97 23.55 -19.19
C THR A 566 -58.93 24.91 -18.49
N VAL A 567 -59.53 25.93 -19.10
CA VAL A 567 -59.51 27.32 -18.59
C VAL A 567 -60.84 28.01 -18.73
N GLU A 568 -61.08 28.99 -17.90
CA GLU A 568 -62.11 30.01 -18.07
C GLU A 568 -61.52 31.34 -18.49
N PRO A 569 -61.97 32.00 -19.56
CA PRO A 569 -61.51 33.32 -19.95
C PRO A 569 -61.99 34.37 -18.95
N ILE A 570 -61.04 35.11 -18.38
CA ILE A 570 -61.33 36.26 -17.48
C ILE A 570 -61.48 37.54 -18.30
N GLY A 571 -60.83 37.62 -19.45
CA GLY A 571 -60.79 38.80 -20.29
C GLY A 571 -59.54 39.68 -20.07
N GLU A 572 -59.56 40.87 -20.58
CA GLU A 572 -58.46 41.82 -20.51
C GLU A 572 -58.41 42.51 -19.13
N ILE A 573 -57.29 42.30 -18.42
CA ILE A 573 -57.09 42.90 -17.10
C ILE A 573 -56.09 44.06 -17.24
N PRO A 574 -56.40 45.27 -16.74
CA PRO A 574 -55.47 46.36 -16.70
C PRO A 574 -54.35 46.07 -15.68
N LEU A 575 -53.13 45.93 -16.16
CA LEU A 575 -51.97 45.74 -15.29
C LEU A 575 -51.23 47.08 -15.08
N LYS A 576 -50.97 47.46 -13.82
CA LYS A 576 -50.33 48.70 -13.44
C LYS A 576 -49.02 48.89 -14.23
N GLY A 577 -48.94 49.96 -15.04
CA GLY A 577 -47.76 50.32 -15.84
C GLY A 577 -47.69 49.66 -17.23
N LYS A 578 -48.75 48.97 -17.70
CA LYS A 578 -48.90 48.60 -19.11
C LYS A 578 -49.93 49.52 -19.80
N SER A 579 -49.60 49.95 -21.00
CA SER A 579 -50.48 50.80 -21.81
C SER A 579 -51.66 50.06 -22.45
N LYS A 580 -51.55 48.71 -22.55
CA LYS A 580 -52.61 47.80 -23.00
C LYS A 580 -52.87 46.75 -21.93
N GLY A 581 -54.10 46.32 -21.78
CA GLY A 581 -54.45 45.19 -20.91
C GLY A 581 -53.82 43.91 -21.39
N VAL A 582 -53.67 42.94 -20.51
CA VAL A 582 -53.25 41.57 -20.85
C VAL A 582 -54.45 40.67 -20.75
N PHE A 583 -54.68 39.87 -21.80
CA PHE A 583 -55.77 38.87 -21.78
C PHE A 583 -55.35 37.71 -20.86
N VAL A 584 -56.22 37.33 -19.97
CA VAL A 584 -55.93 36.42 -18.86
C VAL A 584 -56.98 35.30 -18.78
N TYR A 585 -56.51 34.10 -18.45
CA TYR A 585 -57.31 32.93 -18.27
C TYR A 585 -57.15 32.41 -16.83
N SER A 586 -58.25 31.86 -16.27
CA SER A 586 -58.23 31.12 -15.01
C SER A 586 -58.12 29.63 -15.32
N LEU A 587 -57.05 28.99 -14.82
CA LEU A 587 -56.88 27.54 -14.96
C LEU A 587 -57.91 26.79 -14.09
N THR A 588 -58.64 25.86 -14.67
CA THR A 588 -59.67 25.08 -14.00
C THR A 588 -59.39 23.58 -13.99
N GLY A 589 -58.40 23.11 -14.79
CA GLY A 589 -57.98 21.71 -14.81
C GLY A 589 -56.83 21.42 -15.74
N LEU A 590 -56.27 20.24 -15.60
CA LEU A 590 -55.27 19.66 -16.51
C LEU A 590 -55.90 18.48 -17.25
N ASN A 591 -55.69 18.36 -18.56
CA ASN A 591 -56.16 17.25 -19.40
C ASN A 591 -55.03 16.21 -19.52
N GLU A 592 -54.89 15.34 -18.52
CA GLU A 592 -53.75 14.40 -18.46
C GLU A 592 -53.75 13.35 -19.58
N GLU A 593 -54.93 12.86 -20.05
CA GLU A 593 -55.03 11.93 -21.18
C GLU A 593 -54.43 12.51 -22.48
N LYS A 594 -54.69 13.77 -22.79
CA LYS A 594 -54.11 14.45 -23.96
C LYS A 594 -52.62 14.82 -23.78
N ALA A 595 -52.12 14.82 -22.54
CA ALA A 595 -50.72 15.09 -22.26
C ALA A 595 -49.79 13.90 -22.53
N GLU A 596 -50.29 12.68 -22.42
CA GLU A 596 -49.57 11.44 -22.80
C GLU A 596 -49.60 11.23 -24.31
N GLU A 597 -50.73 11.47 -25.01
CA GLU A 597 -50.79 11.41 -26.48
C GLU A 597 -49.85 12.39 -27.16
N ALA A 598 -49.68 13.61 -26.62
CA ALA A 598 -48.75 14.60 -27.16
C ALA A 598 -47.27 14.22 -26.97
N LYS A 599 -46.94 13.40 -25.98
CA LYS A 599 -45.58 12.85 -25.80
C LYS A 599 -45.25 11.74 -26.77
N GLU A 600 -46.23 10.89 -27.12
CA GLU A 600 -46.03 9.82 -28.12
C GLU A 600 -45.87 10.34 -29.54
N LEU A 601 -46.43 11.52 -29.85
CA LEU A 601 -46.29 12.16 -31.19
C LEU A 601 -44.95 12.91 -31.42
N VAL A 602 -44.15 13.07 -30.38
CA VAL A 602 -42.82 13.78 -30.42
C VAL A 602 -41.64 12.80 -30.25
N GLN A 603 -41.88 11.51 -29.95
CA GLN A 603 -40.87 10.44 -30.04
C GLN A 603 -40.96 9.77 -31.43
#